data_a4f6203148c70a7d4ea4333c87b1b291
#
_entry.id   a4f6203148c70a7d4ea4333c87b1b291
#
_cell.length_a   1.000
_cell.length_b   1.000
_cell.length_c   1.000
_cell.angle_alpha   90.00
_cell.angle_beta   90.00
_cell.angle_gamma   90.00
#
_symmetry.space_group_name_H-M   'P 1'
#
loop_
_entity.id
_entity.type
_entity.pdbx_description
1 polymer ?
#
loop_
_entity_poly.entity_id
_entity_poly.type
_entity_poly.pdbx_seq_one_letter_code
_entity_poly.pdbx_strand_id
1 'polypeptide(L)'
;MIFREALIADVPQIQVVRHSVKENILSNPALVTDEDCIEFLTVRGKGWVCEADKTIVGFAIADLKEYNIWALFLHPDFEGKGIGKELHRLMMDWYFSQTNHTAWLGTAPDTRAQEFYRQQGWKNAGTVNKGEIKFEMSKEDWENRKINEQP
;
A
#
# COMPACT_ATOMS: atom_id res chain seq x y z
N MET A 1 -0.52 14.26 -13.08
CA MET A 1 -0.11 13.03 -12.38
C MET A 1 -0.51 11.81 -13.17
N ILE A 2 0.36 10.82 -13.20
CA ILE A 2 0.13 9.58 -13.94
C ILE A 2 0.13 8.42 -12.95
N PHE A 3 -0.94 7.63 -12.95
CA PHE A 3 -1.03 6.39 -12.17
C PHE A 3 -0.88 5.23 -13.14
N ARG A 4 0.06 4.33 -12.85
CA ARG A 4 0.32 3.17 -13.72
C ARG A 4 0.89 2.01 -12.93
N GLU A 5 0.96 0.83 -13.55
CA GLU A 5 1.61 -0.31 -12.94
C GLU A 5 3.09 -0.05 -12.76
N ALA A 6 3.63 -0.55 -11.64
CA ALA A 6 5.05 -0.45 -11.35
C ALA A 6 5.85 -1.43 -12.19
N LEU A 7 7.02 -1.00 -12.61
CA LEU A 7 7.97 -1.83 -13.38
C LEU A 7 9.24 -2.04 -12.54
N ILE A 8 10.04 -3.03 -12.91
CA ILE A 8 11.32 -3.28 -12.24
C ILE A 8 12.20 -2.04 -12.26
N ALA A 9 12.18 -1.31 -13.39
CA ALA A 9 12.97 -0.08 -13.53
C ALA A 9 12.58 1.01 -12.52
N ASP A 10 11.41 0.91 -11.90
CA ASP A 10 10.95 1.89 -10.92
C ASP A 10 11.52 1.65 -9.51
N VAL A 11 12.14 0.50 -9.25
CA VAL A 11 12.56 0.10 -7.92
C VAL A 11 13.47 1.14 -7.25
N PRO A 12 14.46 1.75 -7.91
CA PRO A 12 15.27 2.77 -7.25
C PRO A 12 14.43 3.94 -6.73
N GLN A 13 13.47 4.43 -7.51
CA GLN A 13 12.60 5.54 -7.08
C GLN A 13 11.62 5.09 -6.01
N ILE A 14 11.11 3.86 -6.08
CA ILE A 14 10.26 3.28 -5.03
C ILE A 14 11.00 3.30 -3.69
N GLN A 15 12.26 2.90 -3.69
CA GLN A 15 13.08 2.91 -2.46
C GLN A 15 13.30 4.34 -1.92
N VAL A 16 13.46 5.32 -2.81
CA VAL A 16 13.57 6.72 -2.38
C VAL A 16 12.29 7.15 -1.66
N VAL A 17 11.11 6.81 -2.20
CA VAL A 17 9.84 7.14 -1.56
C VAL A 17 9.72 6.43 -0.21
N ARG A 18 10.05 5.13 -0.15
CA ARG A 18 9.99 4.37 1.10
C ARG A 18 10.83 5.02 2.19
N HIS A 19 12.04 5.46 1.86
CA HIS A 19 12.94 6.06 2.84
C HIS A 19 12.57 7.50 3.21
N SER A 20 11.69 8.14 2.45
CA SER A 20 11.24 9.51 2.74
C SER A 20 10.16 9.56 3.82
N VAL A 21 9.51 8.43 4.13
CA VAL A 21 8.39 8.38 5.07
C VAL A 21 8.91 8.27 6.49
N LYS A 22 8.62 9.28 7.31
CA LYS A 22 9.18 9.39 8.66
C LYS A 22 8.43 8.61 9.73
N GLU A 23 7.13 8.40 9.55
CA GLU A 23 6.31 7.73 10.56
C GLU A 23 6.59 6.24 10.69
N ASN A 24 7.16 5.63 9.66
CA ASN A 24 7.44 4.20 9.62
C ASN A 24 8.93 3.88 9.66
N ILE A 25 9.74 4.77 10.23
CA ILE A 25 11.17 4.52 10.42
C ILE A 25 11.34 3.65 11.68
N LEU A 26 10.81 2.45 11.64
CA LEU A 26 10.91 1.54 12.78
C LEU A 26 11.99 0.50 12.60
N SER A 27 12.47 0.35 11.39
CA SER A 27 13.41 -0.71 11.09
C SER A 27 14.54 -0.15 10.24
N ASN A 28 15.62 -0.88 10.23
CA ASN A 28 16.76 -0.58 9.40
C ASN A 28 16.30 -0.50 7.92
N PRO A 29 16.51 0.63 7.22
CA PRO A 29 16.15 0.73 5.80
C PRO A 29 16.75 -0.37 4.93
N ALA A 30 17.87 -0.95 5.35
CA ALA A 30 18.53 -2.03 4.63
C ALA A 30 17.77 -3.36 4.72
N LEU A 31 16.70 -3.47 5.54
CA LEU A 31 15.91 -4.70 5.65
C LEU A 31 15.06 -4.97 4.40
N VAL A 32 14.77 -3.95 3.59
CA VAL A 32 14.04 -4.13 2.33
C VAL A 32 15.00 -3.84 1.19
N THR A 33 15.40 -4.90 0.51
CA THR A 33 16.37 -4.79 -0.59
C THR A 33 15.67 -4.55 -1.92
N ASP A 34 16.43 -4.17 -2.94
CA ASP A 34 15.92 -4.05 -4.30
C ASP A 34 15.38 -5.40 -4.79
N GLU A 35 16.06 -6.48 -4.45
CA GLU A 35 15.63 -7.84 -4.80
C GLU A 35 14.29 -8.18 -4.17
N ASP A 36 14.05 -7.76 -2.93
CA ASP A 36 12.75 -7.93 -2.28
C ASP A 36 11.66 -7.20 -3.06
N CYS A 37 11.91 -5.95 -3.44
CA CYS A 37 10.95 -5.18 -4.22
C CYS A 37 10.64 -5.86 -5.55
N ILE A 38 11.65 -6.34 -6.25
CA ILE A 38 11.48 -7.03 -7.52
C ILE A 38 10.64 -8.30 -7.33
N GLU A 39 10.90 -9.09 -6.29
CA GLU A 39 10.14 -10.30 -6.02
C GLU A 39 8.67 -9.98 -5.79
N PHE A 40 8.36 -8.98 -4.95
CA PHE A 40 6.98 -8.62 -4.68
C PHE A 40 6.28 -8.05 -5.90
N LEU A 41 6.98 -7.33 -6.78
CA LEU A 41 6.39 -6.77 -7.99
C LEU A 41 6.14 -7.81 -9.08
N THR A 42 6.89 -8.89 -9.11
CA THR A 42 6.87 -9.83 -10.24
C THR A 42 6.34 -11.22 -9.89
N VAL A 43 6.81 -11.79 -8.79
CA VAL A 43 6.49 -13.18 -8.43
C VAL A 43 5.33 -13.26 -7.46
N ARG A 44 5.32 -12.40 -6.43
CA ARG A 44 4.35 -12.50 -5.34
C ARG A 44 3.09 -11.69 -5.57
N GLY A 45 3.15 -10.64 -6.36
CA GLY A 45 2.02 -9.78 -6.55
C GLY A 45 2.22 -8.75 -7.65
N LYS A 46 1.73 -7.55 -7.40
CA LYS A 46 1.79 -6.44 -8.36
C LYS A 46 1.88 -5.13 -7.61
N GLY A 47 2.42 -4.11 -8.27
CA GLY A 47 2.51 -2.78 -7.71
C GLY A 47 2.05 -1.69 -8.68
N TRP A 48 1.81 -0.53 -8.11
CA TRP A 48 1.38 0.68 -8.84
C TRP A 48 2.20 1.85 -8.34
N VAL A 49 2.42 2.81 -9.23
CA VAL A 49 3.14 4.04 -8.90
C VAL A 49 2.35 5.25 -9.35
N CYS A 50 2.59 6.37 -8.70
CA CYS A 50 2.13 7.67 -9.13
C CYS A 50 3.33 8.52 -9.53
N GLU A 51 3.32 9.05 -10.76
CA GLU A 51 4.34 9.98 -11.22
C GLU A 51 3.82 11.41 -11.20
N ALA A 52 4.63 12.32 -10.70
CA ALA A 52 4.43 13.75 -10.82
C ALA A 52 5.68 14.34 -11.45
N ASP A 53 5.54 15.00 -12.61
CA ASP A 53 6.68 15.57 -13.35
C ASP A 53 7.81 14.56 -13.57
N LYS A 54 7.43 13.35 -14.03
CA LYS A 54 8.35 12.25 -14.36
C LYS A 54 9.09 11.66 -13.14
N THR A 55 8.67 12.03 -11.93
CA THR A 55 9.24 11.50 -10.70
C THR A 55 8.20 10.70 -9.95
N ILE A 56 8.55 9.51 -9.49
CA ILE A 56 7.63 8.70 -8.68
C ILE A 56 7.52 9.31 -7.29
N VAL A 57 6.28 9.60 -6.87
CA VAL A 57 5.99 10.24 -5.59
C VAL A 57 5.17 9.35 -4.66
N GLY A 58 4.73 8.21 -5.13
CA GLY A 58 3.99 7.25 -4.31
C GLY A 58 3.94 5.90 -4.98
N PHE A 59 3.73 4.85 -4.18
CA PHE A 59 3.61 3.49 -4.69
C PHE A 59 2.78 2.62 -3.75
N ALA A 60 2.22 1.54 -4.31
CA ALA A 60 1.47 0.54 -3.57
C ALA A 60 1.80 -0.84 -4.13
N ILE A 61 1.96 -1.83 -3.25
CA ILE A 61 2.29 -3.20 -3.64
C ILE A 61 1.43 -4.17 -2.83
N ALA A 62 0.74 -5.09 -3.52
CA ALA A 62 -0.03 -6.16 -2.90
C ALA A 62 0.66 -7.50 -3.10
N ASP A 63 0.59 -8.36 -2.08
CA ASP A 63 1.20 -9.68 -2.05
C ASP A 63 0.09 -10.74 -2.03
N LEU A 64 0.05 -11.59 -3.06
CA LEU A 64 -0.93 -12.67 -3.14
C LEU A 64 -0.48 -13.94 -2.43
N LYS A 65 0.80 -14.05 -2.05
CA LYS A 65 1.31 -15.23 -1.38
C LYS A 65 0.88 -15.28 0.09
N GLU A 66 1.01 -14.15 0.80
CA GLU A 66 0.61 -14.03 2.20
C GLU A 66 -0.69 -13.24 2.36
N TYR A 67 -1.33 -12.85 1.27
CA TYR A 67 -2.60 -12.12 1.24
C TYR A 67 -2.51 -10.78 1.98
N ASN A 68 -1.40 -10.07 1.76
CA ASN A 68 -1.17 -8.86 2.51
C ASN A 68 -0.87 -7.66 1.62
N ILE A 69 -1.16 -6.49 2.17
CA ILE A 69 -0.75 -5.24 1.55
C ILE A 69 0.65 -4.94 2.05
N TRP A 70 1.61 -5.18 1.16
CA TRP A 70 3.02 -5.11 1.54
C TRP A 70 3.50 -3.67 1.72
N ALA A 71 2.98 -2.76 0.90
CA ALA A 71 3.42 -1.37 0.95
C ALA A 71 2.37 -0.44 0.36
N LEU A 72 2.24 0.73 0.96
CA LEU A 72 1.54 1.89 0.40
C LEU A 72 2.20 3.11 1.01
N PHE A 73 3.01 3.80 0.22
CA PHE A 73 3.80 4.93 0.69
C PHE A 73 3.69 6.12 -0.24
N LEU A 74 3.72 7.30 0.36
CA LEU A 74 3.66 8.57 -0.34
C LEU A 74 4.82 9.45 0.14
N HIS A 75 5.47 10.13 -0.78
CA HIS A 75 6.44 11.15 -0.40
C HIS A 75 5.70 12.22 0.43
N PRO A 76 6.25 12.65 1.58
CA PRO A 76 5.54 13.58 2.47
C PRO A 76 5.03 14.87 1.80
N ASP A 77 5.76 15.37 0.81
CA ASP A 77 5.36 16.60 0.10
C ASP A 77 4.10 16.42 -0.75
N PHE A 78 3.64 15.19 -0.93
CA PHE A 78 2.49 14.89 -1.78
C PHE A 78 1.29 14.35 -1.00
N GLU A 79 1.32 14.42 0.31
CA GLU A 79 0.21 14.04 1.15
C GLU A 79 -0.98 14.99 0.98
N GLY A 80 -2.18 14.50 1.25
CA GLY A 80 -3.39 15.31 1.22
C GLY A 80 -3.92 15.66 -0.16
N LYS A 81 -3.43 15.02 -1.21
CA LYS A 81 -3.83 15.29 -2.60
C LYS A 81 -4.65 14.17 -3.24
N GLY A 82 -5.03 13.16 -2.46
CA GLY A 82 -5.80 12.02 -2.97
C GLY A 82 -5.00 10.94 -3.66
N ILE A 83 -3.67 11.06 -3.70
CA ILE A 83 -2.80 10.09 -4.38
C ILE A 83 -2.86 8.73 -3.69
N GLY A 84 -2.77 8.71 -2.37
CA GLY A 84 -2.83 7.46 -1.60
C GLY A 84 -4.15 6.74 -1.80
N LYS A 85 -5.26 7.48 -1.82
CA LYS A 85 -6.58 6.91 -2.04
C LYS A 85 -6.68 6.25 -3.42
N GLU A 86 -6.15 6.89 -4.46
CA GLU A 86 -6.19 6.34 -5.82
C GLU A 86 -5.28 5.11 -5.96
N LEU A 87 -4.07 5.17 -5.41
CA LEU A 87 -3.18 3.99 -5.38
C LEU A 87 -3.84 2.83 -4.65
N HIS A 88 -4.46 3.10 -3.52
CA HIS A 88 -5.18 2.09 -2.73
C HIS A 88 -6.31 1.47 -3.55
N ARG A 89 -7.08 2.29 -4.26
CA ARG A 89 -8.19 1.80 -5.09
C ARG A 89 -7.69 0.87 -6.19
N LEU A 90 -6.65 1.27 -6.91
CA LEU A 90 -6.07 0.45 -7.98
C LEU A 90 -5.58 -0.89 -7.45
N MET A 91 -4.87 -0.85 -6.34
CA MET A 91 -4.31 -2.04 -5.70
C MET A 91 -5.39 -2.99 -5.21
N MET A 92 -6.39 -2.47 -4.49
CA MET A 92 -7.43 -3.31 -3.91
C MET A 92 -8.38 -3.88 -4.95
N ASP A 93 -8.69 -3.11 -6.01
CA ASP A 93 -9.49 -3.62 -7.11
C ASP A 93 -8.78 -4.79 -7.79
N TRP A 94 -7.48 -4.65 -8.04
CA TRP A 94 -6.71 -5.74 -8.61
C TRP A 94 -6.65 -6.94 -7.66
N TYR A 95 -6.34 -6.69 -6.38
CA TYR A 95 -6.22 -7.76 -5.39
C TYR A 95 -7.48 -8.63 -5.38
N PHE A 96 -8.65 -8.02 -5.25
CA PHE A 96 -9.90 -8.78 -5.19
C PHE A 96 -10.38 -9.29 -6.55
N SER A 97 -9.74 -8.89 -7.65
CA SER A 97 -9.93 -9.56 -8.95
C SER A 97 -9.17 -10.88 -9.02
N GLN A 98 -8.12 -11.03 -8.20
CA GLN A 98 -7.25 -12.20 -8.21
C GLN A 98 -7.63 -13.25 -7.16
N THR A 99 -8.23 -12.84 -6.07
CA THR A 99 -8.55 -13.74 -4.95
C THR A 99 -9.75 -13.21 -4.16
N ASN A 100 -10.44 -14.15 -3.48
CA ASN A 100 -11.51 -13.80 -2.53
C ASN A 100 -11.00 -13.75 -1.09
N HIS A 101 -9.71 -13.96 -0.88
CA HIS A 101 -9.13 -14.04 0.45
C HIS A 101 -9.10 -12.67 1.12
N THR A 102 -9.48 -12.60 2.39
CA THR A 102 -9.37 -11.36 3.18
C THR A 102 -7.94 -10.88 3.18
N ALA A 103 -7.74 -9.59 2.84
CA ALA A 103 -6.42 -8.96 2.87
C ALA A 103 -6.12 -8.46 4.28
N TRP A 104 -4.83 -8.45 4.62
CA TRP A 104 -4.40 -7.88 5.90
C TRP A 104 -3.19 -6.97 5.71
N LEU A 105 -2.95 -6.12 6.69
CA LEU A 105 -1.74 -5.30 6.75
C LEU A 105 -1.40 -5.00 8.21
N GLY A 106 -0.13 -4.68 8.45
CA GLY A 106 0.32 -4.15 9.73
C GLY A 106 0.70 -2.69 9.57
N THR A 107 0.33 -1.86 10.53
CA THR A 107 0.70 -0.45 10.51
C THR A 107 0.97 0.04 11.93
N ALA A 108 1.89 1.03 12.06
CA ALA A 108 2.22 1.60 13.35
C ALA A 108 1.01 2.35 13.94
N PRO A 109 0.78 2.22 15.25
CA PRO A 109 -0.32 2.95 15.89
C PRO A 109 -0.03 4.46 15.95
N ASP A 110 -1.11 5.25 16.00
CA ASP A 110 -1.05 6.70 16.17
C ASP A 110 -0.32 7.41 15.03
N THR A 111 -0.47 6.89 13.79
CA THR A 111 0.13 7.48 12.59
C THR A 111 -0.95 7.91 11.61
N ARG A 112 -0.56 8.73 10.62
CA ARG A 112 -1.45 9.07 9.51
C ARG A 112 -1.88 7.83 8.74
N ALA A 113 -1.00 6.83 8.63
CA ALA A 113 -1.33 5.58 7.95
C ALA A 113 -2.47 4.86 8.65
N GLN A 114 -2.44 4.78 9.98
CA GLN A 114 -3.54 4.16 10.73
C GLN A 114 -4.87 4.83 10.42
N GLU A 115 -4.90 6.16 10.47
CA GLU A 115 -6.13 6.91 10.20
C GLU A 115 -6.57 6.75 8.75
N PHE A 116 -5.62 6.75 7.81
CA PHE A 116 -5.92 6.52 6.41
C PHE A 116 -6.64 5.18 6.20
N TYR A 117 -6.08 4.09 6.74
CA TYR A 117 -6.68 2.77 6.56
C TYR A 117 -8.04 2.67 7.25
N ARG A 118 -8.18 3.28 8.41
CA ARG A 118 -9.47 3.33 9.10
C ARG A 118 -10.52 4.01 8.22
N GLN A 119 -10.18 5.14 7.62
CA GLN A 119 -11.09 5.86 6.72
C GLN A 119 -11.41 5.08 5.45
N GLN A 120 -10.49 4.25 5.00
CA GLN A 120 -10.73 3.40 3.82
C GLN A 120 -11.60 2.17 4.15
N GLY A 121 -11.96 1.97 5.41
CA GLY A 121 -12.87 0.90 5.80
C GLY A 121 -12.19 -0.35 6.34
N TRP A 122 -10.88 -0.32 6.55
CA TRP A 122 -10.17 -1.45 7.16
C TRP A 122 -10.61 -1.63 8.61
N LYS A 123 -10.72 -2.88 9.04
CA LYS A 123 -11.17 -3.23 10.39
C LYS A 123 -10.01 -3.69 11.24
N ASN A 124 -9.93 -3.17 12.47
CA ASN A 124 -8.91 -3.57 13.43
C ASN A 124 -9.11 -5.04 13.81
N ALA A 125 -8.11 -5.86 13.60
CA ALA A 125 -8.13 -7.30 13.90
C ALA A 125 -7.10 -7.68 14.98
N GLY A 126 -6.64 -6.71 15.76
CA GLY A 126 -5.72 -6.95 16.85
C GLY A 126 -4.33 -6.38 16.56
N THR A 127 -3.31 -7.10 17.01
CA THR A 127 -1.93 -6.68 16.82
C THR A 127 -1.17 -7.73 16.02
N VAL A 128 -0.11 -7.29 15.35
CA VAL A 128 0.75 -8.13 14.54
C VAL A 128 2.18 -7.59 14.67
N ASN A 129 3.17 -8.43 14.46
CA ASN A 129 4.56 -8.06 14.59
C ASN A 129 4.85 -7.48 15.98
N LYS A 130 5.70 -6.47 16.09
CA LYS A 130 6.07 -5.87 17.38
C LYS A 130 5.23 -4.63 17.68
N GLY A 131 3.94 -4.84 17.96
CA GLY A 131 3.07 -3.74 18.39
C GLY A 131 2.39 -2.99 17.25
N GLU A 132 2.44 -3.51 16.04
CA GLU A 132 1.66 -2.93 14.96
C GLU A 132 0.18 -3.31 15.07
N ILE A 133 -0.69 -2.44 14.60
CA ILE A 133 -2.11 -2.74 14.45
C ILE A 133 -2.28 -3.62 13.22
N LYS A 134 -3.02 -4.72 13.37
CA LYS A 134 -3.41 -5.54 12.23
C LYS A 134 -4.76 -5.07 11.72
N PHE A 135 -4.81 -4.67 10.46
CA PHE A 135 -6.05 -4.33 9.77
C PHE A 135 -6.40 -5.42 8.77
N GLU A 136 -7.70 -5.63 8.59
CA GLU A 136 -8.22 -6.60 7.63
C GLU A 136 -9.29 -5.97 6.75
N MET A 137 -9.36 -6.41 5.47
CA MET A 137 -10.38 -6.00 4.52
C MET A 137 -10.87 -7.25 3.80
N SER A 138 -12.16 -7.57 3.97
CA SER A 138 -12.78 -8.65 3.21
C SER A 138 -13.20 -8.16 1.83
N LYS A 139 -13.37 -9.10 0.90
CA LYS A 139 -13.88 -8.75 -0.44
C LYS A 139 -15.26 -8.13 -0.35
N GLU A 140 -16.12 -8.65 0.51
CA GLU A 140 -17.46 -8.11 0.70
C GLU A 140 -17.41 -6.66 1.19
N ASP A 141 -16.59 -6.38 2.19
CA ASP A 141 -16.46 -5.02 2.72
C ASP A 141 -15.92 -4.06 1.65
N TRP A 142 -14.98 -4.52 0.84
CA TRP A 142 -14.44 -3.68 -0.24
C TRP A 142 -15.51 -3.38 -1.29
N GLU A 143 -16.27 -4.38 -1.71
CA GLU A 143 -17.33 -4.20 -2.69
C GLU A 143 -18.47 -3.32 -2.16
N ASN A 144 -18.86 -3.48 -0.92
CA ASN A 144 -19.88 -2.64 -0.28
C ASN A 144 -19.43 -1.19 -0.14
N ARG A 145 -18.16 -0.98 0.18
CA ARG A 145 -17.57 0.34 0.27
C ARG A 145 -17.65 1.08 -1.07
N LYS A 146 -17.35 0.38 -2.17
CA LYS A 146 -17.44 0.97 -3.52
C LYS A 146 -18.86 1.38 -3.87
N ILE A 147 -19.83 0.57 -3.53
CA ILE A 147 -21.25 0.89 -3.76
C ILE A 147 -21.65 2.15 -3.00
N ASN A 148 -21.21 2.27 -1.75
CA ASN A 148 -21.53 3.41 -0.90
C ASN A 148 -20.85 4.71 -1.37
N GLU A 149 -19.77 4.61 -2.12
CA GLU A 149 -19.04 5.76 -2.65
C GLU A 149 -19.61 6.26 -3.97
N GLN A 150 -20.49 5.52 -4.62
CA GLN A 150 -21.08 5.94 -5.87
C GLN A 150 -22.19 6.97 -5.61
N PRO A 151 -22.24 8.05 -6.39
CA PRO A 151 -23.30 9.06 -6.26
C PRO A 151 -24.68 8.52 -6.63
#